data_9f5bc3be4b4f644c30758f6b15508be1
#
_entry.id   9f5bc3be4b4f644c30758f6b15508be1
#
_cell.length_a   1.000
_cell.length_b   1.000
_cell.length_c   1.000
_cell.angle_alpha   90.00
_cell.angle_beta   90.00
_cell.angle_gamma   90.00
#
_symmetry.space_group_name_H-M   'P 1'
#
loop_
_entity.id
_entity.type
_entity.pdbx_description
1 polymer ?
#
loop_
_entity_poly.entity_id
_entity_poly.type
_entity_poly.pdbx_seq_one_letter_code
_entity_poly.pdbx_strand_id
1 'polypeptide(L)'
;MPDYDLIAILGPTASGKTPFAAALAAELNTEIISADSRQIYRSMDLGTGKDLADYIVNGRQVPYHLIDIADPGYKYNVFEYQRDFLTAYESIKQKGCLPIVCGGTGMYLESVLKGYKLLPVPENPELRIRLAGKSLEELTEMLKTYKNLHNTTDVDTVKRAIRAIEIEEYYAHTPIDARSFPQLNSLIIGVDIDRELRREKITRRLRQRLDEGMVDEVRRLIDSGICPDDLIYYGLEYKYLTLYVIGKLTYDEMFSQLEIPIHQFAKRQMTWFRGMERRGFTIHWMDARWPMEEKIAFVKSKLKEI
;
A
#
# COMPACT_ATOMS: atom_id res chain seq x y z
N MET A 1 -13.71 -22.03 16.63
CA MET A 1 -13.14 -21.40 15.43
C MET A 1 -11.77 -20.89 15.82
N PRO A 2 -10.74 -20.99 14.97
CA PRO A 2 -9.50 -20.30 15.27
C PRO A 2 -9.84 -18.83 15.51
N ASP A 3 -9.33 -18.29 16.61
CA ASP A 3 -9.58 -16.90 16.96
C ASP A 3 -8.68 -15.98 16.11
N TYR A 4 -8.94 -15.96 14.79
CA TYR A 4 -8.34 -14.93 13.97
C TYR A 4 -8.99 -13.58 14.27
N ASP A 5 -8.13 -12.58 14.41
CA ASP A 5 -8.55 -11.20 14.63
C ASP A 5 -8.91 -10.50 13.33
N LEU A 6 -8.29 -10.93 12.20
CA LEU A 6 -8.57 -10.40 10.87
C LEU A 6 -8.13 -11.38 9.76
N ILE A 7 -8.64 -11.15 8.55
CA ILE A 7 -8.15 -11.77 7.31
C ILE A 7 -7.37 -10.73 6.53
N ALA A 8 -6.13 -11.04 6.12
CA ALA A 8 -5.34 -10.18 5.25
C ALA A 8 -5.29 -10.75 3.84
N ILE A 9 -5.72 -9.97 2.85
CA ILE A 9 -5.64 -10.33 1.43
C ILE A 9 -4.58 -9.46 0.77
N LEU A 10 -3.51 -10.09 0.30
CA LEU A 10 -2.41 -9.42 -0.35
C LEU A 10 -2.12 -9.99 -1.74
N GLY A 11 -1.44 -9.20 -2.55
CA GLY A 11 -1.05 -9.59 -3.89
C GLY A 11 -0.57 -8.40 -4.72
N PRO A 12 0.09 -8.63 -5.84
CA PRO A 12 0.58 -7.55 -6.69
C PRO A 12 -0.58 -6.83 -7.38
N THR A 13 -0.27 -5.67 -7.96
CA THR A 13 -1.25 -4.99 -8.84
C THR A 13 -1.71 -5.93 -9.96
N ALA A 14 -2.95 -5.78 -10.38
CA ALA A 14 -3.62 -6.61 -11.40
C ALA A 14 -3.82 -8.10 -11.06
N SER A 15 -3.65 -8.52 -9.79
CA SER A 15 -3.92 -9.90 -9.37
C SER A 15 -5.40 -10.23 -9.13
N GLY A 16 -6.30 -9.23 -9.12
CA GLY A 16 -7.72 -9.44 -8.82
C GLY A 16 -8.03 -9.58 -7.32
N LYS A 17 -7.15 -9.09 -6.45
CA LYS A 17 -7.35 -9.13 -4.98
C LYS A 17 -8.59 -8.36 -4.51
N THR A 18 -8.90 -7.19 -5.10
CA THR A 18 -10.02 -6.35 -4.67
C THR A 18 -11.38 -6.99 -4.91
N PRO A 19 -11.73 -7.44 -6.14
CA PRO A 19 -12.99 -8.15 -6.35
C PRO A 19 -13.10 -9.44 -5.52
N PHE A 20 -11.97 -10.13 -5.27
CA PHE A 20 -11.97 -11.29 -4.37
C PHE A 20 -12.25 -10.89 -2.92
N ALA A 21 -11.61 -9.84 -2.42
CA ALA A 21 -11.85 -9.33 -1.06
C ALA A 21 -13.31 -8.89 -0.88
N ALA A 22 -13.89 -8.22 -1.87
CA ALA A 22 -15.29 -7.80 -1.86
C ALA A 22 -16.25 -8.99 -1.85
N ALA A 23 -16.02 -10.00 -2.70
CA ALA A 23 -16.83 -11.21 -2.71
C ALA A 23 -16.76 -11.96 -1.37
N LEU A 24 -15.56 -12.10 -0.80
CA LEU A 24 -15.37 -12.72 0.51
C LEU A 24 -16.03 -11.91 1.64
N ALA A 25 -15.92 -10.59 1.62
CA ALA A 25 -16.55 -9.71 2.61
C ALA A 25 -18.08 -9.80 2.55
N ALA A 26 -18.66 -9.83 1.36
CA ALA A 26 -20.10 -10.06 1.18
C ALA A 26 -20.55 -11.42 1.74
N GLU A 27 -19.77 -12.48 1.50
CA GLU A 27 -20.05 -13.84 1.97
C GLU A 27 -19.93 -13.98 3.49
N LEU A 28 -18.99 -13.25 4.12
CA LEU A 28 -18.76 -13.25 5.56
C LEU A 28 -19.56 -12.15 6.29
N ASN A 29 -20.33 -11.34 5.55
CA ASN A 29 -21.06 -10.17 6.05
C ASN A 29 -20.15 -9.26 6.90
N THR A 30 -19.04 -8.82 6.31
CA THR A 30 -18.03 -7.98 6.96
C THR A 30 -17.59 -6.82 6.08
N GLU A 31 -16.61 -6.06 6.53
CA GLU A 31 -16.14 -4.83 5.91
C GLU A 31 -14.65 -4.92 5.54
N ILE A 32 -14.21 -4.10 4.60
CA ILE A 32 -12.84 -4.12 4.09
C ILE A 32 -12.09 -2.87 4.55
N ILE A 33 -10.86 -3.05 5.02
CA ILE A 33 -9.90 -1.96 5.26
C ILE A 33 -8.88 -1.98 4.13
N SER A 34 -8.80 -0.90 3.35
CA SER A 34 -7.81 -0.79 2.27
C SER A 34 -6.39 -0.65 2.82
N ALA A 35 -5.45 -1.39 2.23
CA ALA A 35 -4.01 -1.26 2.47
C ALA A 35 -3.29 -0.84 1.17
N ASP A 36 -3.82 0.17 0.51
CA ASP A 36 -3.22 0.80 -0.67
C ASP A 36 -2.90 2.27 -0.39
N SER A 37 -1.61 2.61 -0.40
CA SER A 37 -1.13 3.96 -0.06
C SER A 37 -1.48 5.04 -1.09
N ARG A 38 -2.10 4.66 -2.21
CA ARG A 38 -2.53 5.60 -3.25
C ARG A 38 -4.04 5.82 -3.27
N GLN A 39 -4.83 4.79 -2.94
CA GLN A 39 -6.29 4.90 -2.89
C GLN A 39 -6.83 5.76 -1.74
N ILE A 40 -5.96 6.20 -0.85
CA ILE A 40 -6.26 7.10 0.27
C ILE A 40 -6.72 8.49 -0.20
N TYR A 41 -6.26 8.94 -1.37
CA TYR A 41 -6.45 10.32 -1.84
C TYR A 41 -7.74 10.49 -2.62
N ARG A 42 -8.54 11.51 -2.26
CA ARG A 42 -9.76 11.88 -2.96
C ARG A 42 -9.48 12.33 -4.39
N SER A 43 -10.40 12.03 -5.30
CA SER A 43 -10.31 12.44 -6.72
C SER A 43 -9.07 11.93 -7.47
N MET A 44 -8.33 10.99 -6.87
CA MET A 44 -7.23 10.26 -7.50
C MET A 44 -7.69 8.82 -7.76
N ASP A 45 -8.50 8.61 -8.80
CA ASP A 45 -9.26 7.37 -8.99
C ASP A 45 -8.61 6.46 -10.04
N LEU A 46 -8.56 6.92 -11.28
CA LEU A 46 -8.03 6.13 -12.40
C LEU A 46 -6.53 5.83 -12.24
N GLY A 47 -5.74 6.86 -11.87
CA GLY A 47 -4.30 6.71 -11.68
C GLY A 47 -3.91 5.84 -10.47
N THR A 48 -4.79 5.69 -9.47
CA THR A 48 -4.53 4.81 -8.31
C THR A 48 -5.13 3.42 -8.46
N GLY A 49 -5.99 3.23 -9.43
CA GLY A 49 -6.72 1.99 -9.59
C GLY A 49 -7.79 1.76 -8.53
N LYS A 50 -8.46 2.83 -8.16
CA LYS A 50 -9.58 2.85 -7.23
C LYS A 50 -10.86 2.44 -7.97
N ASP A 51 -10.99 1.16 -8.27
CA ASP A 51 -12.14 0.61 -8.98
C ASP A 51 -13.28 0.36 -7.96
N LEU A 52 -14.01 1.44 -7.57
CA LEU A 52 -15.05 1.36 -6.53
C LEU A 52 -16.22 0.43 -6.92
N ALA A 53 -16.43 0.18 -8.20
CA ALA A 53 -17.39 -0.80 -8.69
C ALA A 53 -17.06 -2.24 -8.21
N ASP A 54 -15.80 -2.56 -7.94
CA ASP A 54 -15.37 -3.85 -7.39
C ASP A 54 -15.99 -4.13 -5.99
N TYR A 55 -16.39 -3.09 -5.27
CA TYR A 55 -17.04 -3.21 -3.95
C TYR A 55 -18.55 -3.39 -4.02
N ILE A 56 -19.13 -3.50 -5.23
CA ILE A 56 -20.55 -3.82 -5.42
C ILE A 56 -20.67 -5.29 -5.77
N VAL A 57 -21.20 -6.08 -4.83
CA VAL A 57 -21.39 -7.54 -4.97
C VAL A 57 -22.88 -7.84 -4.98
N ASN A 58 -23.40 -8.47 -6.04
CA ASN A 58 -24.82 -8.78 -6.19
C ASN A 58 -25.75 -7.58 -5.93
N GLY A 59 -25.35 -6.39 -6.43
CA GLY A 59 -26.10 -5.15 -6.28
C GLY A 59 -26.06 -4.52 -4.89
N ARG A 60 -25.24 -5.03 -3.96
CA ARG A 60 -25.05 -4.48 -2.63
C ARG A 60 -23.64 -3.94 -2.47
N GLN A 61 -23.53 -2.73 -1.90
CA GLN A 61 -22.24 -2.13 -1.53
C GLN A 61 -21.63 -2.87 -0.35
N VAL A 62 -20.43 -3.40 -0.51
CA VAL A 62 -19.56 -3.88 0.57
C VAL A 62 -18.92 -2.65 1.22
N PRO A 63 -19.06 -2.44 2.54
CA PRO A 63 -18.43 -1.31 3.20
C PRO A 63 -16.90 -1.40 3.17
N TYR A 64 -16.25 -0.26 2.95
CA TYR A 64 -14.80 -0.15 2.93
C TYR A 64 -14.31 1.07 3.70
N HIS A 65 -13.08 0.98 4.19
CA HIS A 65 -12.40 2.02 4.99
C HIS A 65 -11.05 2.35 4.37
N LEU A 66 -10.53 3.52 4.69
CA LEU A 66 -9.22 4.05 4.28
C LEU A 66 -9.07 4.21 2.76
N ILE A 67 -10.17 4.54 2.11
CA ILE A 67 -10.25 5.05 0.74
C ILE A 67 -10.83 6.45 0.81
N ASP A 68 -10.28 7.40 0.04
CA ASP A 68 -10.76 8.80 -0.01
C ASP A 68 -10.76 9.54 1.34
N ILE A 69 -9.74 9.32 2.17
CA ILE A 69 -9.66 9.92 3.50
C ILE A 69 -8.72 11.14 3.58
N ALA A 70 -7.88 11.36 2.57
CA ALA A 70 -6.96 12.49 2.51
C ALA A 70 -7.11 13.27 1.20
N ASP A 71 -6.76 14.55 1.21
CA ASP A 71 -6.77 15.36 0.00
C ASP A 71 -5.46 15.24 -0.78
N PRO A 72 -5.48 15.38 -2.12
CA PRO A 72 -4.26 15.45 -2.92
C PRO A 72 -3.34 16.58 -2.44
N GLY A 73 -2.03 16.36 -2.47
CA GLY A 73 -1.02 17.27 -1.90
C GLY A 73 -0.61 16.88 -0.47
N TYR A 74 -1.47 16.25 0.30
CA TYR A 74 -1.12 15.73 1.62
C TYR A 74 -0.15 14.55 1.53
N LYS A 75 0.80 14.45 2.46
CA LYS A 75 1.82 13.38 2.48
C LYS A 75 1.51 12.36 3.57
N TYR A 76 0.45 11.59 3.35
CA TYR A 76 0.01 10.55 4.26
C TYR A 76 1.09 9.45 4.43
N ASN A 77 1.30 9.00 5.65
CA ASN A 77 2.41 8.13 5.99
C ASN A 77 1.95 6.86 6.74
N VAL A 78 2.89 5.93 6.97
CA VAL A 78 2.61 4.63 7.58
C VAL A 78 2.16 4.71 9.04
N PHE A 79 2.60 5.74 9.79
CA PHE A 79 2.14 5.95 11.17
C PHE A 79 0.65 6.33 11.19
N GLU A 80 0.25 7.26 10.31
CA GLU A 80 -1.16 7.65 10.16
C GLU A 80 -2.01 6.47 9.69
N TYR A 81 -1.50 5.68 8.74
CA TYR A 81 -2.17 4.46 8.31
C TYR A 81 -2.42 3.49 9.47
N GLN A 82 -1.43 3.24 10.30
CA GLN A 82 -1.54 2.32 11.42
C GLN A 82 -2.58 2.81 12.45
N ARG A 83 -2.59 4.12 12.75
CA ARG A 83 -3.59 4.76 13.62
C ARG A 83 -5.01 4.60 13.06
N ASP A 84 -5.19 4.96 11.79
CA ASP A 84 -6.51 4.98 11.15
C ASP A 84 -7.02 3.55 10.87
N PHE A 85 -6.07 2.62 10.59
CA PHE A 85 -6.38 1.19 10.51
C PHE A 85 -6.97 0.68 11.84
N LEU A 86 -6.35 1.02 12.97
CA LEU A 86 -6.83 0.57 14.28
C LEU A 86 -8.23 1.09 14.57
N THR A 87 -8.50 2.34 14.23
CA THR A 87 -9.84 2.93 14.37
C THR A 87 -10.89 2.19 13.53
N ALA A 88 -10.58 1.90 12.27
CA ALA A 88 -11.46 1.12 11.39
C ALA A 88 -11.63 -0.32 11.86
N TYR A 89 -10.55 -0.96 12.27
CA TYR A 89 -10.53 -2.32 12.81
C TYR A 89 -11.45 -2.44 14.05
N GLU A 90 -11.30 -1.56 15.02
CA GLU A 90 -12.11 -1.54 16.24
C GLU A 90 -13.60 -1.31 15.92
N SER A 91 -13.90 -0.39 14.99
CA SER A 91 -15.28 -0.14 14.55
C SER A 91 -15.94 -1.39 13.96
N ILE A 92 -15.22 -2.17 13.16
CA ILE A 92 -15.72 -3.41 12.56
C ILE A 92 -15.88 -4.51 13.63
N LYS A 93 -14.91 -4.64 14.54
CA LYS A 93 -14.97 -5.62 15.66
C LYS A 93 -16.14 -5.34 16.59
N GLN A 94 -16.47 -4.08 16.87
CA GLN A 94 -17.64 -3.69 17.67
C GLN A 94 -18.96 -4.14 17.06
N LYS A 95 -19.03 -4.31 15.73
CA LYS A 95 -20.19 -4.88 15.03
C LYS A 95 -20.24 -6.42 15.09
N GLY A 96 -19.26 -7.06 15.76
CA GLY A 96 -19.13 -8.51 15.81
C GLY A 96 -18.61 -9.16 14.53
N CYS A 97 -18.03 -8.36 13.62
CA CYS A 97 -17.55 -8.83 12.33
C CYS A 97 -16.04 -9.15 12.38
N LEU A 98 -15.58 -10.06 11.51
CA LEU A 98 -14.17 -10.36 11.29
C LEU A 98 -13.62 -9.45 10.17
N PRO A 99 -12.79 -8.43 10.45
CA PRO A 99 -12.34 -7.49 9.45
C PRO A 99 -11.52 -8.13 8.33
N ILE A 100 -11.61 -7.60 7.11
CA ILE A 100 -10.71 -7.97 6.01
C ILE A 100 -9.82 -6.77 5.70
N VAL A 101 -8.49 -6.93 5.76
CA VAL A 101 -7.56 -5.95 5.21
C VAL A 101 -7.13 -6.39 3.81
N CYS A 102 -7.25 -5.50 2.82
CA CYS A 102 -6.92 -5.83 1.44
C CYS A 102 -6.01 -4.77 0.82
N GLY A 103 -4.87 -5.19 0.25
CA GLY A 103 -4.02 -4.23 -0.45
C GLY A 103 -2.74 -4.78 -1.03
N GLY A 104 -2.00 -3.85 -1.65
CA GLY A 104 -0.70 -4.12 -2.30
C GLY A 104 0.47 -3.36 -1.68
N THR A 105 0.24 -2.48 -0.70
CA THR A 105 1.30 -1.72 -0.04
C THR A 105 1.89 -2.55 1.10
N GLY A 106 3.00 -3.24 0.81
CA GLY A 106 3.61 -4.20 1.74
C GLY A 106 3.95 -3.59 3.11
N MET A 107 4.47 -2.35 3.16
CA MET A 107 4.77 -1.67 4.42
C MET A 107 3.51 -1.42 5.26
N TYR A 108 2.37 -1.08 4.65
CA TYR A 108 1.12 -0.89 5.37
C TYR A 108 0.63 -2.21 5.98
N LEU A 109 0.57 -3.26 5.15
CA LEU A 109 0.20 -4.59 5.61
C LEU A 109 1.12 -5.07 6.74
N GLU A 110 2.42 -5.02 6.53
CA GLU A 110 3.37 -5.53 7.51
C GLU A 110 3.35 -4.74 8.83
N SER A 111 3.15 -3.42 8.77
CA SER A 111 3.09 -2.57 9.96
C SER A 111 1.95 -2.97 10.91
N VAL A 112 0.81 -3.34 10.37
CA VAL A 112 -0.36 -3.76 11.18
C VAL A 112 -0.33 -5.23 11.53
N LEU A 113 0.13 -6.11 10.62
CA LEU A 113 0.20 -7.54 10.88
C LEU A 113 1.29 -7.92 11.88
N LYS A 114 2.38 -7.18 11.94
CA LYS A 114 3.49 -7.37 12.89
C LYS A 114 3.39 -6.48 14.12
N GLY A 115 2.47 -5.52 14.11
CA GLY A 115 2.31 -4.58 15.21
C GLY A 115 3.54 -3.69 15.41
N TYR A 116 4.01 -3.01 14.34
CA TYR A 116 5.16 -2.12 14.46
C TYR A 116 4.90 -1.02 15.48
N LYS A 117 5.89 -0.76 16.34
CA LYS A 117 5.86 0.35 17.28
C LYS A 117 6.29 1.62 16.55
N LEU A 118 5.34 2.33 15.97
CA LEU A 118 5.60 3.56 15.24
C LEU A 118 5.29 4.77 16.13
N LEU A 119 6.16 5.78 16.10
CA LEU A 119 5.94 7.08 16.73
C LEU A 119 5.80 8.16 15.66
N PRO A 120 5.04 9.24 15.94
CA PRO A 120 4.95 10.39 15.06
C PRO A 120 6.24 11.21 15.14
N VAL A 121 7.26 10.82 14.39
CA VAL A 121 8.54 11.50 14.38
C VAL A 121 8.47 12.78 13.54
N PRO A 122 8.57 13.99 14.15
CA PRO A 122 8.59 15.23 13.39
C PRO A 122 9.85 15.36 12.53
N GLU A 123 9.82 16.24 11.54
CA GLU A 123 11.02 16.63 10.83
C GLU A 123 11.94 17.44 11.76
N ASN A 124 13.25 17.17 11.73
CA ASN A 124 14.26 17.90 12.48
C ASN A 124 15.13 18.73 11.52
N PRO A 125 14.80 20.02 11.29
CA PRO A 125 15.54 20.86 10.35
C PRO A 125 17.03 21.01 10.71
N GLU A 126 17.36 21.10 12.01
CA GLU A 126 18.75 21.24 12.47
C GLU A 126 19.58 19.99 12.15
N LEU A 127 19.01 18.81 12.41
CA LEU A 127 19.64 17.55 12.04
C LEU A 127 19.84 17.45 10.53
N ARG A 128 18.81 17.81 9.75
CA ARG A 128 18.89 17.80 8.29
C ARG A 128 19.95 18.71 7.74
N ILE A 129 20.13 19.91 8.31
CA ILE A 129 21.20 20.84 7.94
C ILE A 129 22.56 20.21 8.30
N ARG A 130 22.72 19.61 9.49
CA ARG A 130 23.96 18.95 9.92
C ARG A 130 24.35 17.76 9.04
N LEU A 131 23.37 17.07 8.49
CA LEU A 131 23.56 15.92 7.60
C LEU A 131 23.61 16.31 6.11
N ALA A 132 23.26 17.54 5.78
CA ALA A 132 23.34 18.03 4.41
C ALA A 132 24.80 18.00 3.91
N GLY A 133 25.01 17.49 2.72
CA GLY A 133 26.35 17.37 2.12
C GLY A 133 27.12 16.10 2.48
N LYS A 134 26.61 15.25 3.40
CA LYS A 134 27.20 13.92 3.64
C LYS A 134 26.90 12.96 2.50
N SER A 135 27.86 12.11 2.21
CA SER A 135 27.67 11.03 1.21
C SER A 135 26.71 9.95 1.72
N LEU A 136 26.17 9.15 0.81
CA LEU A 136 25.29 8.04 1.18
C LEU A 136 26.02 7.01 2.04
N GLU A 137 27.33 6.78 1.80
CA GLU A 137 28.17 5.89 2.56
C GLU A 137 28.31 6.39 4.02
N GLU A 138 28.63 7.67 4.22
CA GLU A 138 28.74 8.27 5.56
C GLU A 138 27.43 8.18 6.34
N LEU A 139 26.31 8.48 5.68
CA LEU A 139 24.97 8.35 6.30
C LEU A 139 24.62 6.89 6.64
N THR A 140 25.04 5.97 5.79
CA THR A 140 24.84 4.53 6.04
C THR A 140 25.64 4.07 7.27
N GLU A 141 26.90 4.47 7.39
CA GLU A 141 27.71 4.15 8.58
C GLU A 141 27.13 4.79 9.84
N MET A 142 26.67 6.04 9.78
CA MET A 142 25.96 6.68 10.90
C MET A 142 24.70 5.89 11.29
N LEU A 143 23.88 5.46 10.34
CA LEU A 143 22.66 4.71 10.62
C LEU A 143 22.95 3.36 11.28
N LYS A 144 24.06 2.71 10.91
CA LYS A 144 24.52 1.45 11.54
C LYS A 144 24.85 1.60 13.02
N THR A 145 25.16 2.81 13.51
CA THR A 145 25.41 3.03 14.94
C THR A 145 24.12 2.97 15.77
N TYR A 146 22.97 3.19 15.14
CA TYR A 146 21.66 3.16 15.80
C TYR A 146 21.00 1.78 15.69
N LYS A 147 21.11 1.11 14.54
CA LYS A 147 20.45 -0.18 14.29
C LYS A 147 21.21 -1.07 13.33
N ASN A 148 20.97 -2.37 13.44
CA ASN A 148 21.36 -3.32 12.40
C ASN A 148 20.50 -3.11 11.13
N LEU A 149 21.14 -2.94 9.99
CA LEU A 149 20.45 -2.77 8.72
C LEU A 149 19.99 -4.13 8.20
N HIS A 150 18.69 -4.39 8.27
CA HIS A 150 18.08 -5.63 7.75
C HIS A 150 17.64 -5.52 6.28
N ASN A 151 17.66 -4.30 5.72
CA ASN A 151 17.33 -4.03 4.33
C ASN A 151 18.13 -2.83 3.81
N THR A 152 18.15 -2.68 2.48
CA THR A 152 18.84 -1.56 1.81
C THR A 152 17.92 -0.36 1.56
N THR A 153 16.63 -0.46 1.89
CA THR A 153 15.63 0.58 1.55
C THR A 153 15.90 1.89 2.26
N ASP A 154 16.37 1.84 3.51
CA ASP A 154 16.66 3.03 4.31
C ASP A 154 17.91 3.78 3.80
N VAL A 155 18.75 3.10 3.05
CA VAL A 155 20.05 3.60 2.56
C VAL A 155 20.16 3.58 1.04
N ASP A 156 19.06 3.56 0.30
CA ASP A 156 19.08 3.59 -1.16
C ASP A 156 19.17 5.02 -1.74
N THR A 157 18.88 6.03 -0.92
CA THR A 157 19.06 7.45 -1.25
C THR A 157 19.46 8.26 -0.02
N VAL A 158 20.21 9.36 -0.24
CA VAL A 158 20.58 10.31 0.81
C VAL A 158 19.36 10.78 1.62
N LYS A 159 18.26 11.14 0.94
CA LYS A 159 17.03 11.59 1.59
C LYS A 159 16.45 10.54 2.55
N ARG A 160 16.47 9.27 2.16
CA ARG A 160 15.96 8.17 2.99
C ARG A 160 16.91 7.88 4.15
N ALA A 161 18.21 7.89 3.92
CA ALA A 161 19.20 7.70 4.97
C ALA A 161 19.09 8.80 6.05
N ILE A 162 18.96 10.07 5.65
CA ILE A 162 18.71 11.18 6.57
C ILE A 162 17.44 10.96 7.38
N ARG A 163 16.32 10.57 6.70
CA ARG A 163 15.06 10.31 7.42
C ARG A 163 15.16 9.13 8.38
N ALA A 164 15.87 8.09 8.02
CA ALA A 164 16.08 6.94 8.89
C ALA A 164 16.90 7.33 10.15
N ILE A 165 17.97 8.12 10.00
CA ILE A 165 18.75 8.64 11.13
C ILE A 165 17.87 9.53 12.02
N GLU A 166 17.07 10.42 11.44
CA GLU A 166 16.13 11.31 12.14
C GLU A 166 15.13 10.50 13.02
N ILE A 167 14.63 9.39 12.50
CA ILE A 167 13.73 8.50 13.22
C ILE A 167 14.45 7.81 14.40
N GLU A 168 15.63 7.25 14.17
CA GLU A 168 16.38 6.55 15.19
C GLU A 168 16.86 7.50 16.30
N GLU A 169 17.33 8.72 15.94
CA GLU A 169 17.71 9.74 16.89
C GLU A 169 16.52 10.16 17.77
N TYR A 170 15.35 10.32 17.17
CA TYR A 170 14.13 10.62 17.93
C TYR A 170 13.76 9.49 18.88
N TYR A 171 13.83 8.23 18.43
CA TYR A 171 13.53 7.05 19.27
C TYR A 171 14.51 6.90 20.44
N ALA A 172 15.79 7.22 20.23
CA ALA A 172 16.80 7.16 21.28
C ALA A 172 16.53 8.14 22.44
N HIS A 173 15.83 9.25 22.17
CA HIS A 173 15.57 10.31 23.15
C HIS A 173 14.12 10.38 23.62
N THR A 174 13.22 9.58 23.04
CA THR A 174 11.80 9.60 23.36
C THR A 174 11.41 8.30 24.05
N PRO A 175 10.86 8.33 25.28
CA PRO A 175 10.32 7.13 25.91
C PRO A 175 9.22 6.54 25.00
N ILE A 176 9.37 5.30 24.62
CA ILE A 176 8.32 4.59 23.88
C ILE A 176 7.19 4.37 24.86
N ASP A 177 6.10 5.12 24.71
CA ASP A 177 4.88 4.90 25.50
C ASP A 177 4.44 3.43 25.31
N ALA A 178 4.00 2.81 26.42
CA ALA A 178 3.61 1.40 26.46
C ALA A 178 2.36 1.04 25.62
N ARG A 179 1.76 1.98 24.90
CA ARG A 179 0.68 1.73 23.93
C ARG A 179 1.25 1.05 22.69
N SER A 180 1.64 -0.20 22.86
CA SER A 180 2.01 -1.04 21.72
C SER A 180 0.77 -1.30 20.85
N PHE A 181 0.93 -1.20 19.54
CA PHE A 181 -0.08 -1.70 18.60
C PHE A 181 -0.41 -3.16 18.95
N PRO A 182 -1.70 -3.57 18.97
CA PRO A 182 -2.08 -4.92 19.37
C PRO A 182 -1.44 -5.97 18.46
N GLN A 183 -1.07 -7.11 19.04
CA GLN A 183 -0.65 -8.26 18.26
C GLN A 183 -1.92 -8.93 17.72
N LEU A 184 -2.08 -8.95 16.39
CA LEU A 184 -3.25 -9.48 15.72
C LEU A 184 -2.93 -10.87 15.16
N ASN A 185 -3.71 -11.87 15.60
CA ASN A 185 -3.69 -13.20 14.98
C ASN A 185 -4.39 -13.14 13.62
N SER A 186 -3.62 -13.23 12.53
CA SER A 186 -4.11 -12.91 11.19
C SER A 186 -4.03 -14.10 10.25
N LEU A 187 -5.13 -14.40 9.56
CA LEU A 187 -5.13 -15.32 8.42
C LEU A 187 -4.67 -14.55 7.17
N ILE A 188 -3.51 -14.87 6.65
CA ILE A 188 -2.93 -14.15 5.52
C ILE A 188 -3.09 -14.97 4.24
N ILE A 189 -3.81 -14.41 3.28
CA ILE A 189 -4.09 -14.98 1.97
C ILE A 189 -3.36 -14.20 0.90
N GLY A 190 -2.52 -14.87 0.14
CA GLY A 190 -1.81 -14.30 -1.00
C GLY A 190 -2.50 -14.66 -2.32
N VAL A 191 -2.73 -13.68 -3.18
CA VAL A 191 -3.22 -13.93 -4.55
C VAL A 191 -2.02 -13.89 -5.49
N ASP A 192 -1.55 -15.08 -5.90
CA ASP A 192 -0.46 -15.22 -6.85
C ASP A 192 -0.98 -15.20 -8.29
N ILE A 193 -0.22 -14.60 -9.16
CA ILE A 193 -0.54 -14.50 -10.59
C ILE A 193 0.71 -14.76 -11.41
N ASP A 194 0.58 -15.59 -12.41
CA ASP A 194 1.65 -15.84 -13.37
C ASP A 194 2.25 -14.53 -13.92
N ARG A 195 3.56 -14.54 -14.15
CA ARG A 195 4.30 -13.34 -14.53
C ARG A 195 3.82 -12.75 -15.86
N GLU A 196 3.62 -13.58 -16.86
CA GLU A 196 3.27 -13.11 -18.21
C GLU A 196 1.82 -12.61 -18.23
N LEU A 197 0.91 -13.37 -17.61
CA LEU A 197 -0.49 -12.95 -17.45
C LEU A 197 -0.60 -11.62 -16.67
N ARG A 198 0.22 -11.44 -15.63
CA ARG A 198 0.27 -10.18 -14.88
C ARG A 198 0.72 -9.02 -15.75
N ARG A 199 1.76 -9.21 -16.55
CA ARG A 199 2.28 -8.18 -17.47
C ARG A 199 1.20 -7.77 -18.47
N GLU A 200 0.57 -8.74 -19.11
CA GLU A 200 -0.52 -8.50 -20.05
C GLU A 200 -1.67 -7.70 -19.40
N LYS A 201 -2.13 -8.13 -18.20
CA LYS A 201 -3.20 -7.43 -17.49
C LYS A 201 -2.81 -6.00 -17.10
N ILE A 202 -1.55 -5.76 -16.68
CA ILE A 202 -1.06 -4.41 -16.36
C ILE A 202 -1.11 -3.51 -17.59
N THR A 203 -0.53 -3.94 -18.72
CA THR A 203 -0.48 -3.16 -19.95
C THR A 203 -1.89 -2.88 -20.48
N ARG A 204 -2.77 -3.89 -20.50
CA ARG A 204 -4.17 -3.72 -20.93
C ARG A 204 -4.92 -2.72 -20.05
N ARG A 205 -4.78 -2.83 -18.72
CA ARG A 205 -5.43 -1.91 -17.78
C ARG A 205 -4.89 -0.48 -17.91
N LEU A 206 -3.58 -0.30 -18.13
CA LEU A 206 -3.01 1.02 -18.37
C LEU A 206 -3.62 1.68 -19.61
N ARG A 207 -3.74 0.97 -20.73
CA ARG A 207 -4.36 1.49 -21.95
C ARG A 207 -5.82 1.87 -21.72
N GLN A 208 -6.59 0.94 -21.15
CA GLN A 208 -8.00 1.16 -20.83
C GLN A 208 -8.20 2.43 -19.99
N ARG A 209 -7.40 2.65 -18.95
CA ARG A 209 -7.51 3.85 -18.09
C ARG A 209 -7.10 5.14 -18.78
N LEU A 210 -6.14 5.08 -19.68
CA LEU A 210 -5.81 6.23 -20.53
C LEU A 210 -7.02 6.61 -21.41
N ASP A 211 -7.70 5.61 -22.00
CA ASP A 211 -8.90 5.82 -22.79
C ASP A 211 -10.10 6.30 -21.94
N GLU A 212 -10.18 5.91 -20.68
CA GLU A 212 -11.19 6.35 -19.70
C GLU A 212 -10.93 7.77 -19.14
N GLY A 213 -9.83 8.43 -19.54
CA GLY A 213 -9.55 9.82 -19.19
C GLY A 213 -8.61 10.00 -18.01
N MET A 214 -7.68 9.08 -17.78
CA MET A 214 -6.66 9.20 -16.71
C MET A 214 -5.79 10.45 -16.87
N VAL A 215 -5.55 10.93 -18.10
CA VAL A 215 -4.86 12.20 -18.36
C VAL A 215 -5.73 13.38 -17.91
N ASP A 216 -7.02 13.33 -18.16
CA ASP A 216 -7.94 14.41 -17.78
C ASP A 216 -8.14 14.46 -16.26
N GLU A 217 -8.01 13.34 -15.57
CA GLU A 217 -7.96 13.32 -14.09
C GLU A 217 -6.80 14.19 -13.58
N VAL A 218 -5.60 14.03 -14.13
CA VAL A 218 -4.43 14.85 -13.74
C VAL A 218 -4.61 16.32 -14.10
N ARG A 219 -5.20 16.64 -15.26
CA ARG A 219 -5.52 18.04 -15.63
C ARG A 219 -6.45 18.67 -14.61
N ARG A 220 -7.55 18.00 -14.27
CA ARG A 220 -8.50 18.48 -13.25
C ARG A 220 -7.84 18.73 -11.90
N LEU A 221 -6.92 17.85 -11.47
CA LEU A 221 -6.19 18.05 -10.21
C LEU A 221 -5.32 19.30 -10.26
N ILE A 222 -4.59 19.52 -11.35
CA ILE A 222 -3.78 20.74 -11.54
C ILE A 222 -4.67 21.99 -11.61
N ASP A 223 -5.75 21.94 -12.37
CA ASP A 223 -6.71 23.05 -12.50
C ASP A 223 -7.40 23.40 -11.17
N SER A 224 -7.55 22.42 -10.29
CA SER A 224 -8.05 22.63 -8.92
C SER A 224 -7.02 23.24 -7.96
N GLY A 225 -5.79 23.50 -8.43
CA GLY A 225 -4.74 24.14 -7.66
C GLY A 225 -3.73 23.20 -7.01
N ILE A 226 -3.76 21.90 -7.32
CA ILE A 226 -2.73 20.96 -6.82
C ILE A 226 -1.42 21.23 -7.55
N CYS A 227 -0.34 21.42 -6.78
CA CYS A 227 0.97 21.66 -7.35
C CYS A 227 1.45 20.44 -8.16
N PRO A 228 1.95 20.62 -9.41
CA PRO A 228 2.52 19.52 -10.21
C PRO A 228 3.58 18.71 -9.46
N ASP A 229 4.41 19.33 -8.64
CA ASP A 229 5.45 18.63 -7.87
C ASP A 229 4.86 17.69 -6.81
N ASP A 230 3.70 18.02 -6.23
CA ASP A 230 3.01 17.12 -5.31
C ASP A 230 2.43 15.90 -6.03
N LEU A 231 1.94 16.07 -7.27
CA LEU A 231 1.51 14.93 -8.10
C LEU A 231 2.70 14.07 -8.52
N ILE A 232 3.81 14.68 -8.91
CA ILE A 232 5.06 13.96 -9.24
C ILE A 232 5.58 13.18 -8.02
N TYR A 233 5.43 13.72 -6.81
CA TYR A 233 5.80 13.03 -5.56
C TYR A 233 5.08 11.69 -5.37
N TYR A 234 3.84 11.55 -5.81
CA TYR A 234 3.11 10.27 -5.71
C TYR A 234 3.73 9.16 -6.59
N GLY A 235 4.52 9.51 -7.59
CA GLY A 235 5.23 8.55 -8.43
C GLY A 235 4.33 7.86 -9.45
N LEU A 236 4.87 6.86 -10.15
CA LEU A 236 4.16 6.04 -11.14
C LEU A 236 3.24 6.88 -12.05
N GLU A 237 1.97 6.53 -12.11
CA GLU A 237 0.97 7.14 -12.98
C GLU A 237 0.98 8.67 -12.86
N TYR A 238 0.84 9.21 -11.66
CA TYR A 238 0.77 10.66 -11.46
C TYR A 238 2.04 11.38 -11.86
N LYS A 239 3.21 10.77 -11.64
CA LYS A 239 4.47 11.37 -12.07
C LYS A 239 4.53 11.56 -13.59
N TYR A 240 4.29 10.49 -14.33
CA TYR A 240 4.48 10.53 -15.78
C TYR A 240 3.35 11.26 -16.51
N LEU A 241 2.12 11.10 -16.03
CA LEU A 241 0.97 11.86 -16.53
C LEU A 241 1.14 13.37 -16.28
N THR A 242 1.60 13.77 -15.10
CA THR A 242 1.87 15.17 -14.80
C THR A 242 2.96 15.72 -15.72
N LEU A 243 4.07 14.98 -15.92
CA LEU A 243 5.14 15.40 -16.83
C LEU A 243 4.64 15.58 -18.27
N TYR A 244 3.69 14.74 -18.71
CA TYR A 244 3.03 14.91 -20.00
C TYR A 244 2.13 16.15 -20.04
N VAL A 245 1.26 16.32 -19.03
CA VAL A 245 0.30 17.43 -18.97
C VAL A 245 1.01 18.80 -18.94
N ILE A 246 2.17 18.90 -18.24
CA ILE A 246 2.97 20.15 -18.20
C ILE A 246 3.96 20.28 -19.38
N GLY A 247 3.84 19.42 -20.40
CA GLY A 247 4.61 19.51 -21.65
C GLY A 247 6.08 19.08 -21.55
N LYS A 248 6.49 18.34 -20.52
CA LYS A 248 7.86 17.81 -20.36
C LYS A 248 8.07 16.46 -21.05
N LEU A 249 7.00 15.77 -21.43
CA LEU A 249 7.03 14.51 -22.18
C LEU A 249 6.00 14.57 -23.30
N THR A 250 6.26 13.86 -24.38
CA THR A 250 5.25 13.50 -25.38
C THR A 250 4.36 12.37 -24.84
N TYR A 251 3.23 12.09 -25.50
CA TYR A 251 2.35 10.98 -25.10
C TYR A 251 3.06 9.62 -25.18
N ASP A 252 3.82 9.37 -26.24
CA ASP A 252 4.54 8.11 -26.43
C ASP A 252 5.64 7.91 -25.38
N GLU A 253 6.36 8.99 -25.05
CA GLU A 253 7.35 8.99 -23.97
C GLU A 253 6.70 8.73 -22.62
N MET A 254 5.60 9.40 -22.32
CA MET A 254 4.82 9.18 -21.09
C MET A 254 4.38 7.72 -20.97
N PHE A 255 3.77 7.17 -22.03
CA PHE A 255 3.30 5.79 -22.01
C PHE A 255 4.45 4.79 -21.78
N SER A 256 5.51 4.88 -22.59
CA SER A 256 6.65 3.96 -22.51
C SER A 256 7.39 4.05 -21.16
N GLN A 257 7.59 5.27 -20.65
CA GLN A 257 8.24 5.49 -19.37
C GLN A 257 7.36 5.13 -18.17
N LEU A 258 6.04 5.10 -18.31
CA LEU A 258 5.12 4.68 -17.25
C LEU A 258 4.97 3.16 -17.18
N GLU A 259 4.85 2.48 -18.31
CA GLU A 259 4.61 1.04 -18.37
C GLU A 259 5.69 0.24 -17.62
N ILE A 260 6.95 0.56 -17.86
CA ILE A 260 8.10 -0.14 -17.24
C ILE A 260 8.08 -0.05 -15.71
N PRO A 261 7.95 1.13 -15.08
CA PRO A 261 7.87 1.26 -13.62
C PRO A 261 6.67 0.53 -12.99
N ILE A 262 5.52 0.44 -13.67
CA ILE A 262 4.37 -0.33 -13.15
C ILE A 262 4.72 -1.82 -13.07
N HIS A 263 5.36 -2.39 -14.10
CA HIS A 263 5.84 -3.77 -14.08
C HIS A 263 6.87 -4.00 -12.96
N GLN A 264 7.81 -3.05 -12.79
CA GLN A 264 8.79 -3.09 -11.72
C GLN A 264 8.13 -2.98 -10.33
N PHE A 265 7.09 -2.16 -10.21
CA PHE A 265 6.32 -2.03 -8.97
C PHE A 265 5.65 -3.34 -8.58
N ALA A 266 4.97 -4.00 -9.51
CA ALA A 266 4.38 -5.32 -9.29
C ALA A 266 5.42 -6.38 -8.87
N LYS A 267 6.63 -6.33 -9.46
CA LYS A 267 7.74 -7.19 -9.04
C LYS A 267 8.19 -6.89 -7.61
N ARG A 268 8.33 -5.60 -7.25
CA ARG A 268 8.69 -5.18 -5.88
C ARG A 268 7.65 -5.62 -4.85
N GLN A 269 6.35 -5.55 -5.16
CA GLN A 269 5.30 -6.07 -4.29
C GLN A 269 5.51 -7.55 -3.98
N MET A 270 5.71 -8.39 -5.00
CA MET A 270 5.98 -9.81 -4.80
C MET A 270 7.27 -10.08 -4.02
N THR A 271 8.33 -9.31 -4.28
CA THR A 271 9.58 -9.39 -3.50
C THR A 271 9.35 -9.07 -2.03
N TRP A 272 8.50 -8.07 -1.74
CA TRP A 272 8.13 -7.72 -0.37
C TRP A 272 7.37 -8.86 0.32
N PHE A 273 6.35 -9.41 -0.32
CA PHE A 273 5.54 -10.49 0.26
C PHE A 273 6.35 -11.76 0.53
N ARG A 274 7.23 -12.15 -0.41
CA ARG A 274 8.21 -13.23 -0.17
C ARG A 274 9.19 -12.88 0.96
N GLY A 275 9.51 -11.60 1.12
CA GLY A 275 10.27 -11.09 2.26
C GLY A 275 9.52 -11.23 3.58
N MET A 276 8.20 -11.04 3.60
CA MET A 276 7.38 -11.28 4.79
C MET A 276 7.45 -12.75 5.22
N GLU A 277 7.38 -13.70 4.29
CA GLU A 277 7.54 -15.14 4.61
C GLU A 277 8.88 -15.42 5.27
N ARG A 278 9.99 -14.86 4.73
CA ARG A 278 11.32 -14.99 5.37
C ARG A 278 11.40 -14.35 6.76
N ARG A 279 10.53 -13.37 7.06
CA ARG A 279 10.40 -12.73 8.38
C ARG A 279 9.40 -13.43 9.29
N GLY A 280 8.92 -14.63 8.92
CA GLY A 280 8.10 -15.52 9.74
C GLY A 280 6.59 -15.40 9.54
N PHE A 281 6.11 -14.67 8.53
CA PHE A 281 4.68 -14.69 8.20
C PHE A 281 4.32 -15.96 7.41
N THR A 282 3.20 -16.57 7.77
CA THR A 282 2.62 -17.66 6.99
C THR A 282 1.61 -17.10 6.00
N ILE A 283 1.92 -17.16 4.71
CA ILE A 283 1.05 -16.69 3.64
C ILE A 283 0.49 -17.91 2.89
N HIS A 284 -0.84 -18.03 2.87
CA HIS A 284 -1.53 -19.08 2.12
C HIS A 284 -1.79 -18.58 0.70
N TRP A 285 -0.97 -19.01 -0.24
CA TRP A 285 -1.05 -18.59 -1.63
C TRP A 285 -2.16 -19.33 -2.39
N MET A 286 -2.92 -18.59 -3.21
CA MET A 286 -3.89 -19.12 -4.17
C MET A 286 -3.63 -18.57 -5.56
N ASP A 287 -3.98 -19.33 -6.59
CA ASP A 287 -3.86 -18.88 -7.97
C ASP A 287 -4.96 -17.85 -8.31
N ALA A 288 -4.56 -16.73 -8.90
CA ALA A 288 -5.48 -15.69 -9.35
C ALA A 288 -6.53 -16.19 -10.35
N ARG A 289 -6.26 -17.30 -11.06
CA ARG A 289 -7.14 -17.92 -12.06
C ARG A 289 -8.25 -18.78 -11.46
N TRP A 290 -8.17 -19.15 -10.20
CA TRP A 290 -9.23 -19.96 -9.59
C TRP A 290 -10.58 -19.26 -9.70
N PRO A 291 -11.68 -20.01 -9.90
CA PRO A 291 -13.04 -19.50 -9.77
C PRO A 291 -13.27 -18.83 -8.40
N MET A 292 -14.19 -17.87 -8.36
CA MET A 292 -14.46 -17.11 -7.13
C MET A 292 -14.94 -18.02 -6.00
N GLU A 293 -15.79 -18.98 -6.30
CA GLU A 293 -16.29 -19.95 -5.32
C GLU A 293 -15.16 -20.79 -4.71
N GLU A 294 -14.18 -21.21 -5.50
CA GLU A 294 -13.03 -21.97 -5.01
C GLU A 294 -12.14 -21.12 -4.09
N LYS A 295 -11.91 -19.84 -4.44
CA LYS A 295 -11.18 -18.89 -3.58
C LYS A 295 -11.86 -18.71 -2.23
N ILE A 296 -13.19 -18.52 -2.23
CA ILE A 296 -13.97 -18.35 -1.01
C ILE A 296 -13.95 -19.65 -0.19
N ALA A 297 -14.15 -20.81 -0.82
CA ALA A 297 -14.10 -22.11 -0.16
C ALA A 297 -12.73 -22.37 0.49
N PHE A 298 -11.65 -22.01 -0.19
CA PHE A 298 -10.29 -22.11 0.33
C PHE A 298 -10.10 -21.29 1.61
N VAL A 299 -10.54 -20.03 1.65
CA VAL A 299 -10.44 -19.20 2.86
C VAL A 299 -11.30 -19.77 3.99
N LYS A 300 -12.53 -20.21 3.66
CA LYS A 300 -13.43 -20.84 4.66
C LYS A 300 -12.83 -22.12 5.25
N SER A 301 -12.10 -22.91 4.46
CA SER A 301 -11.41 -24.09 4.98
C SER A 301 -10.32 -23.70 5.99
N LYS A 302 -9.51 -22.66 5.65
CA LYS A 302 -8.47 -22.16 6.57
C LYS A 302 -9.01 -21.55 7.85
N LEU A 303 -10.18 -20.95 7.81
CA LEU A 303 -10.88 -20.46 9.00
C LEU A 303 -11.40 -21.59 9.92
N LYS A 304 -11.50 -22.82 9.40
CA LYS A 304 -12.00 -24.00 10.15
C LYS A 304 -10.87 -24.95 10.59
N GLU A 305 -9.68 -24.84 9.99
CA GLU A 305 -8.53 -25.68 10.32
C GLU A 305 -7.96 -25.29 11.70
N ILE A 306 -8.58 -25.84 12.78
CA ILE A 306 -7.91 -26.11 14.08
C ILE A 306 -8.65 -27.23 14.80
#